data_3d3afb419cb64a63a06211f677458916
#
_entry.id   3d3afb419cb64a63a06211f677458916
#
_cell.length_a   1.000
_cell.length_b   1.000
_cell.length_c   1.000
_cell.angle_alpha   90.00
_cell.angle_beta   90.00
_cell.angle_gamma   90.00
#
_symmetry.space_group_name_H-M   'P 1'
#
loop_
_entity.id
_entity.type
_entity.pdbx_description
1 polymer ?
#
loop_
_entity_poly.entity_id
_entity_poly.type
_entity_poly.pdbx_seq_one_letter_code
_entity_poly.pdbx_strand_id
1 'polypeptide(L)'
;MMINQKTNIQNAALLGLAIFFTSCQTDTEAPTVCTGLGAMNSITADEIEGVAGDHVDIEDVFCDNEGLSQVRYDIHSAEGHAHEVSDEDDEHNDGLILHSGTDWSVLRSIELDGTEAEADLHVDVPLTARGVWHVIVDLVDNEGNTATFLSDLHIENSHMPEFSLTSVGGEDPANWHDEPTWSAGTEVVVEGAVTDGDGIASAELELIDEATETVVWSAELVVFEAFSETVTVPDAAGEYHFEMKATDASNAAVSMETGFHVEVE
;
A
#
# COMPACT_ATOMS: atom_id res chain seq x y z
N MET A 1 -15.66 53.02 -95.43
CA MET A 1 -15.14 53.54 -94.12
C MET A 1 -15.45 52.49 -93.07
N MET A 2 -14.47 51.62 -92.79
CA MET A 2 -14.59 50.49 -91.88
C MET A 2 -13.98 50.88 -90.55
N ILE A 3 -14.83 50.82 -89.51
CA ILE A 3 -14.32 51.05 -88.14
C ILE A 3 -14.17 49.69 -87.49
N ASN A 4 -12.97 49.42 -87.12
CA ASN A 4 -12.49 48.19 -86.52
C ASN A 4 -12.59 48.34 -84.97
N GLN A 5 -13.52 47.63 -84.35
CA GLN A 5 -13.61 47.56 -82.85
C GLN A 5 -12.75 46.40 -82.35
N LYS A 6 -11.75 46.73 -81.55
CA LYS A 6 -10.96 45.77 -80.81
C LYS A 6 -11.62 45.48 -79.47
N THR A 7 -12.04 44.25 -79.27
CA THR A 7 -12.56 43.75 -77.97
C THR A 7 -11.36 43.39 -77.08
N ASN A 8 -11.26 44.09 -75.92
CA ASN A 8 -10.30 43.73 -74.88
C ASN A 8 -10.90 42.65 -73.98
N ILE A 9 -10.32 41.48 -73.99
CA ILE A 9 -10.65 40.42 -73.02
C ILE A 9 -9.75 40.64 -71.80
N GLN A 10 -10.36 41.06 -70.69
CA GLN A 10 -9.69 41.13 -69.40
C GLN A 10 -9.71 39.73 -68.78
N ASN A 11 -8.52 39.16 -68.61
CA ASN A 11 -8.32 37.94 -67.86
C ASN A 11 -8.46 38.24 -66.32
N ALA A 12 -9.54 37.85 -65.71
CA ALA A 12 -9.69 37.83 -64.29
C ALA A 12 -9.01 36.55 -63.75
N ALA A 13 -7.83 36.72 -63.14
CA ALA A 13 -7.16 35.66 -62.40
C ALA A 13 -7.90 35.44 -61.06
N LEU A 14 -8.64 34.35 -60.96
CA LEU A 14 -9.17 33.88 -59.66
C LEU A 14 -8.00 33.37 -58.80
N LEU A 15 -7.62 34.15 -57.78
CA LEU A 15 -6.70 33.71 -56.74
C LEU A 15 -7.49 32.81 -55.77
N GLY A 16 -7.37 31.48 -55.92
CA GLY A 16 -7.95 30.51 -54.97
C GLY A 16 -7.15 30.54 -53.65
N LEU A 17 -7.76 31.10 -52.60
CA LEU A 17 -7.24 31.02 -51.24
C LEU A 17 -7.48 29.60 -50.70
N ALA A 18 -6.49 28.75 -50.76
CA ALA A 18 -6.51 27.44 -50.11
C ALA A 18 -6.40 27.67 -48.59
N ILE A 19 -7.52 27.63 -47.89
CA ILE A 19 -7.53 27.57 -46.41
C ILE A 19 -7.18 26.16 -46.04
N PHE A 20 -5.94 25.95 -45.58
CA PHE A 20 -5.53 24.74 -44.91
C PHE A 20 -6.16 24.77 -43.49
N PHE A 21 -7.25 24.02 -43.30
CA PHE A 21 -7.66 23.65 -41.98
C PHE A 21 -6.61 22.65 -41.46
N THR A 22 -5.65 23.10 -40.68
CA THR A 22 -4.92 22.20 -39.76
C THR A 22 -5.93 21.76 -38.76
N SER A 23 -6.45 20.55 -38.90
CA SER A 23 -7.14 19.86 -37.82
C SER A 23 -6.13 19.76 -36.68
N CYS A 24 -6.29 20.53 -35.61
CA CYS A 24 -5.70 20.19 -34.34
C CYS A 24 -6.33 18.85 -33.97
N GLN A 25 -5.63 17.78 -34.22
CA GLN A 25 -6.02 16.47 -33.71
C GLN A 25 -5.60 16.53 -32.26
N THR A 26 -6.57 16.60 -31.35
CA THR A 26 -6.33 16.52 -29.92
C THR A 26 -5.82 15.11 -29.63
N ASP A 27 -4.76 15.00 -28.90
CA ASP A 27 -4.27 13.71 -28.42
C ASP A 27 -5.33 13.05 -27.54
N THR A 28 -5.49 11.75 -27.69
CA THR A 28 -6.43 10.91 -26.91
C THR A 28 -5.79 9.63 -26.43
N GLU A 29 -4.48 9.48 -26.66
CA GLU A 29 -3.71 8.36 -26.15
C GLU A 29 -3.27 8.69 -24.71
N ALA A 30 -3.39 7.74 -23.81
CA ALA A 30 -2.91 7.91 -22.45
C ALA A 30 -1.41 7.63 -22.39
N PRO A 31 -0.65 8.36 -21.56
CA PRO A 31 0.75 8.12 -21.35
C PRO A 31 1.01 6.73 -20.74
N THR A 32 2.21 6.20 -20.85
CA THR A 32 2.57 4.84 -20.42
C THR A 32 3.98 4.78 -19.88
N VAL A 33 4.32 3.65 -19.23
CA VAL A 33 5.71 3.31 -18.90
C VAL A 33 6.41 2.81 -20.16
N CYS A 34 7.59 3.36 -20.47
CA CYS A 34 8.37 2.95 -21.63
C CYS A 34 8.87 1.52 -21.47
N THR A 35 8.62 0.68 -22.47
CA THR A 35 9.06 -0.72 -22.44
C THR A 35 10.55 -0.87 -22.71
N GLY A 36 11.23 -1.76 -21.95
CA GLY A 36 12.59 -2.21 -22.22
C GLY A 36 13.73 -1.48 -21.50
N LEU A 37 13.40 -0.56 -20.62
CA LEU A 37 14.35 0.03 -19.69
C LEU A 37 14.21 -0.72 -18.37
N GLY A 38 15.04 -1.71 -18.11
CA GLY A 38 15.02 -2.52 -16.87
C GLY A 38 15.45 -1.68 -15.68
N ALA A 39 14.56 -0.83 -15.17
CA ALA A 39 14.73 -0.13 -13.91
C ALA A 39 14.63 -1.14 -12.75
N MET A 40 15.47 -0.99 -11.75
CA MET A 40 15.28 -1.67 -10.47
C MET A 40 14.12 -0.97 -9.75
N ASN A 41 13.19 -1.76 -9.18
CA ASN A 41 11.99 -1.23 -8.51
C ASN A 41 11.09 -0.37 -9.43
N SER A 42 10.85 -0.83 -10.65
CA SER A 42 9.87 -0.20 -11.55
C SER A 42 8.44 -0.46 -11.05
N ILE A 43 7.55 0.51 -11.25
CA ILE A 43 6.10 0.34 -10.99
C ILE A 43 5.47 -0.80 -11.79
N THR A 44 6.15 -1.31 -12.80
CA THR A 44 5.73 -2.46 -13.60
C THR A 44 6.30 -3.79 -13.10
N ALA A 45 7.09 -3.78 -12.02
CA ALA A 45 7.51 -5.00 -11.34
C ALA A 45 6.30 -5.65 -10.64
N ASP A 46 6.33 -6.97 -10.47
CA ASP A 46 5.29 -7.70 -9.75
C ASP A 46 5.24 -7.26 -8.28
N GLU A 47 6.40 -6.88 -7.72
CA GLU A 47 6.57 -6.43 -6.35
C GLU A 47 7.79 -5.52 -6.23
N ILE A 48 7.71 -4.50 -5.38
CA ILE A 48 8.82 -3.63 -4.98
C ILE A 48 9.21 -4.02 -3.56
N GLU A 49 10.49 -4.22 -3.31
CA GLU A 49 11.00 -4.57 -1.99
C GLU A 49 11.64 -3.36 -1.29
N GLY A 50 11.41 -3.23 0.00
CA GLY A 50 12.01 -2.22 0.85
C GLY A 50 12.39 -2.77 2.23
N VAL A 51 13.24 -2.04 2.95
CA VAL A 51 13.68 -2.40 4.32
C VAL A 51 13.42 -1.21 5.23
N ALA A 52 12.83 -1.47 6.40
CA ALA A 52 12.60 -0.45 7.42
C ALA A 52 13.90 0.23 7.85
N GLY A 53 13.88 1.56 7.95
CA GLY A 53 15.05 2.36 8.30
C GLY A 53 16.04 2.63 7.16
N ASP A 54 15.78 2.11 5.98
CA ASP A 54 16.53 2.39 4.76
C ASP A 54 15.69 3.27 3.82
N HIS A 55 15.99 3.31 2.54
CA HIS A 55 15.25 4.03 1.53
C HIS A 55 14.83 3.08 0.39
N VAL A 56 13.80 3.48 -0.31
CA VAL A 56 13.35 2.84 -1.55
C VAL A 56 13.44 3.86 -2.67
N ASP A 57 14.10 3.47 -3.77
CA ASP A 57 14.13 4.22 -5.01
C ASP A 57 13.21 3.53 -6.02
N ILE A 58 12.26 4.27 -6.56
CA ILE A 58 11.36 3.82 -7.64
C ILE A 58 11.72 4.61 -8.88
N GLU A 59 12.31 3.93 -9.86
CA GLU A 59 12.84 4.55 -11.08
C GLU A 59 12.06 4.04 -12.29
N ASP A 60 11.43 4.95 -13.01
CA ASP A 60 10.71 4.64 -14.25
C ASP A 60 11.00 5.66 -15.35
N VAL A 61 10.89 5.21 -16.59
CA VAL A 61 10.86 6.07 -17.75
C VAL A 61 9.47 6.05 -18.34
N PHE A 62 8.86 7.21 -18.43
CA PHE A 62 7.52 7.41 -18.96
C PHE A 62 7.56 7.88 -20.38
N CYS A 63 6.58 7.45 -21.17
CA CYS A 63 6.45 7.77 -22.59
C CYS A 63 5.05 8.25 -22.95
N ASP A 64 5.01 9.21 -23.87
CA ASP A 64 3.79 9.69 -24.48
C ASP A 64 4.07 10.13 -25.92
N ASN A 65 3.06 10.11 -26.82
CA ASN A 65 3.21 10.46 -28.23
C ASN A 65 3.28 11.97 -28.48
N GLU A 66 2.66 12.83 -27.64
CA GLU A 66 2.60 14.28 -27.80
C GLU A 66 3.36 15.01 -26.69
N GLY A 67 3.40 14.46 -25.47
CA GLY A 67 4.22 14.96 -24.36
C GLY A 67 3.64 14.75 -22.97
N LEU A 68 4.54 14.44 -22.06
CA LEU A 68 4.29 14.23 -20.65
C LEU A 68 4.11 15.55 -19.90
N SER A 69 3.34 15.55 -18.83
CA SER A 69 3.12 16.70 -17.95
C SER A 69 3.59 16.44 -16.53
N GLN A 70 3.07 15.37 -15.90
CA GLN A 70 3.31 15.10 -14.49
C GLN A 70 3.16 13.62 -14.18
N VAL A 71 3.94 13.15 -13.20
CA VAL A 71 3.68 11.89 -12.48
C VAL A 71 3.41 12.18 -11.01
N ARG A 72 2.43 11.50 -10.42
CA ARG A 72 2.11 11.56 -9.01
C ARG A 72 2.22 10.17 -8.40
N TYR A 73 2.98 10.05 -7.33
CA TYR A 73 3.13 8.87 -6.51
C TYR A 73 2.33 9.03 -5.23
N ASP A 74 1.59 7.99 -4.86
CA ASP A 74 0.85 7.86 -3.61
C ASP A 74 1.22 6.50 -3.00
N ILE A 75 1.93 6.52 -1.86
CA ILE A 75 2.30 5.30 -1.12
C ILE A 75 1.57 5.36 0.21
N HIS A 76 0.82 4.32 0.52
CA HIS A 76 0.07 4.20 1.76
C HIS A 76 -0.13 2.73 2.15
N SER A 77 -0.45 2.49 3.44
CA SER A 77 -0.68 1.14 3.94
C SER A 77 -1.79 0.42 3.18
N ALA A 78 -1.56 -0.84 2.85
CA ALA A 78 -2.56 -1.73 2.27
C ALA A 78 -3.63 -2.17 3.28
N GLU A 79 -3.44 -1.92 4.58
CA GLU A 79 -4.37 -2.30 5.63
C GLU A 79 -5.71 -1.57 5.54
N GLY A 80 -6.80 -2.32 5.75
CA GLY A 80 -8.15 -1.77 5.92
C GLY A 80 -8.88 -1.37 4.66
N HIS A 81 -8.31 -1.55 3.46
CA HIS A 81 -9.02 -1.35 2.20
C HIS A 81 -8.53 -2.32 1.12
N ALA A 82 -9.47 -3.10 0.60
CA ALA A 82 -9.24 -3.91 -0.58
C ALA A 82 -9.29 -3.00 -1.81
N HIS A 83 -8.19 -2.83 -2.52
CA HIS A 83 -8.27 -2.47 -3.93
C HIS A 83 -8.72 -3.72 -4.68
N GLU A 84 -9.79 -3.62 -5.47
CA GLU A 84 -10.26 -4.72 -6.32
C GLU A 84 -9.18 -5.08 -7.37
N VAL A 85 -8.13 -5.73 -6.94
CA VAL A 85 -7.35 -6.60 -7.79
C VAL A 85 -7.90 -7.99 -7.52
N SER A 86 -8.66 -8.50 -8.48
CA SER A 86 -9.30 -9.79 -8.44
C SER A 86 -8.26 -10.91 -8.51
N ASP A 87 -7.69 -11.28 -7.38
CA ASP A 87 -7.07 -12.58 -7.20
C ASP A 87 -7.88 -13.35 -6.16
N GLU A 88 -8.63 -14.34 -6.66
CA GLU A 88 -9.59 -15.18 -5.94
C GLU A 88 -8.91 -16.20 -4.99
N ASP A 89 -7.68 -16.00 -4.54
CA ASP A 89 -6.92 -17.04 -3.83
C ASP A 89 -6.46 -16.67 -2.40
N ASP A 90 -6.87 -15.53 -1.81
CA ASP A 90 -6.42 -15.15 -0.46
C ASP A 90 -7.49 -15.39 0.63
N GLU A 91 -8.04 -16.62 0.69
CA GLU A 91 -9.01 -17.04 1.72
C GLU A 91 -8.35 -17.55 3.03
N HIS A 92 -7.10 -17.23 3.36
CA HIS A 92 -6.42 -17.99 4.42
C HIS A 92 -5.73 -17.18 5.54
N ASN A 93 -6.16 -15.96 5.87
CA ASN A 93 -5.56 -15.31 7.04
C ASN A 93 -6.53 -14.48 7.90
N ASP A 94 -7.71 -15.01 8.21
CA ASP A 94 -8.72 -14.33 9.04
C ASP A 94 -8.44 -14.36 10.56
N GLY A 95 -7.28 -14.90 10.99
CA GLY A 95 -7.04 -15.14 12.42
C GLY A 95 -6.17 -14.10 13.15
N LEU A 96 -5.23 -13.46 12.49
CA LEU A 96 -4.31 -12.50 13.12
C LEU A 96 -4.34 -11.15 12.40
N ILE A 97 -4.71 -10.10 13.12
CA ILE A 97 -4.66 -8.73 12.61
C ILE A 97 -3.23 -8.23 12.76
N LEU A 98 -2.52 -8.10 11.64
CA LEU A 98 -1.19 -7.50 11.60
C LEU A 98 -1.34 -6.02 11.24
N HIS A 99 -0.96 -5.13 12.14
CA HIS A 99 -0.94 -3.70 11.86
C HIS A 99 0.38 -3.31 11.20
N SER A 100 0.36 -2.39 10.22
CA SER A 100 1.55 -1.87 9.54
C SER A 100 2.50 -1.10 10.47
N GLY A 101 2.08 -0.84 11.71
CA GLY A 101 2.87 -0.22 12.76
C GLY A 101 3.04 1.29 12.63
N THR A 102 2.57 1.93 11.55
CA THR A 102 2.72 3.38 11.35
C THR A 102 1.68 3.93 10.37
N ASP A 103 1.32 5.20 10.57
CA ASP A 103 0.52 6.01 9.62
C ASP A 103 1.37 6.60 8.48
N TRP A 104 2.53 6.02 8.18
CA TRP A 104 3.40 6.50 7.12
C TRP A 104 2.69 6.51 5.77
N SER A 105 2.85 7.60 5.06
CA SER A 105 2.39 7.75 3.69
C SER A 105 3.26 8.72 2.93
N VAL A 106 3.32 8.56 1.61
CA VAL A 106 4.07 9.45 0.73
C VAL A 106 3.15 9.94 -0.38
N LEU A 107 3.07 11.25 -0.55
CA LEU A 107 2.42 11.87 -1.69
C LEU A 107 3.42 12.80 -2.37
N ARG A 108 3.81 12.47 -3.60
CA ARG A 108 4.80 13.22 -4.38
C ARG A 108 4.34 13.43 -5.81
N SER A 109 4.59 14.63 -6.32
CA SER A 109 4.39 14.95 -7.74
C SER A 109 5.71 15.42 -8.33
N ILE A 110 6.01 14.93 -9.53
CA ILE A 110 7.20 15.27 -10.32
C ILE A 110 6.71 15.78 -11.68
N GLU A 111 7.12 17.01 -12.04
CA GLU A 111 6.85 17.56 -13.36
C GLU A 111 7.71 16.85 -14.39
N LEU A 112 7.10 16.48 -15.50
CA LEU A 112 7.75 15.81 -16.64
C LEU A 112 7.73 16.73 -17.85
N ASP A 113 8.66 16.54 -18.79
CA ASP A 113 8.75 17.33 -20.03
C ASP A 113 9.21 16.44 -21.18
N GLY A 114 8.66 16.67 -22.36
CA GLY A 114 8.95 15.90 -23.56
C GLY A 114 8.11 14.64 -23.72
N THR A 115 8.40 13.85 -24.74
CA THR A 115 7.70 12.60 -25.05
C THR A 115 8.28 11.37 -24.38
N GLU A 116 9.42 11.54 -23.69
CA GLU A 116 10.10 10.53 -22.88
C GLU A 116 10.77 11.27 -21.73
N ALA A 117 10.48 10.85 -20.49
CA ALA A 117 11.04 11.45 -19.29
C ALA A 117 11.28 10.38 -18.22
N GLU A 118 12.41 10.50 -17.52
CA GLU A 118 12.77 9.71 -16.37
C GLU A 118 12.20 10.37 -15.10
N ALA A 119 11.64 9.57 -14.21
CA ALA A 119 11.30 10.00 -12.87
C ALA A 119 11.88 9.02 -11.84
N ASP A 120 12.49 9.59 -10.82
CA ASP A 120 13.11 8.91 -9.70
C ASP A 120 12.43 9.39 -8.42
N LEU A 121 11.76 8.48 -7.72
CA LEU A 121 11.17 8.71 -6.42
C LEU A 121 12.05 8.07 -5.35
N HIS A 122 12.76 8.91 -4.59
CA HIS A 122 13.50 8.51 -3.41
C HIS A 122 12.66 8.69 -2.15
N VAL A 123 12.48 7.62 -1.37
CA VAL A 123 11.61 7.59 -0.17
C VAL A 123 12.34 6.96 1.00
N ASP A 124 12.46 7.69 2.10
CA ASP A 124 12.94 7.16 3.37
C ASP A 124 11.84 6.30 4.02
N VAL A 125 12.14 5.04 4.32
CA VAL A 125 11.24 4.10 4.98
C VAL A 125 11.42 4.23 6.50
N PRO A 126 10.37 4.54 7.29
CA PRO A 126 10.51 4.62 8.73
C PRO A 126 10.82 3.26 9.37
N LEU A 127 11.53 3.26 10.50
CA LEU A 127 11.84 2.05 11.28
C LEU A 127 10.58 1.32 11.78
N THR A 128 9.44 2.00 11.81
CA THR A 128 8.16 1.45 12.24
C THR A 128 7.32 0.83 11.11
N ALA A 129 7.73 1.00 9.85
CA ALA A 129 7.00 0.44 8.71
C ALA A 129 7.30 -1.05 8.53
N ARG A 130 6.29 -1.82 8.10
CA ARG A 130 6.40 -3.23 7.73
C ARG A 130 5.23 -3.66 6.86
N GLY A 131 5.33 -4.86 6.29
CA GLY A 131 4.24 -5.48 5.52
C GLY A 131 4.03 -4.84 4.17
N VAL A 132 2.81 -4.91 3.66
CA VAL A 132 2.47 -4.50 2.29
C VAL A 132 1.94 -3.07 2.26
N TRP A 133 2.43 -2.30 1.30
CA TRP A 133 2.05 -0.92 1.02
C TRP A 133 1.68 -0.78 -0.44
N HIS A 134 0.60 -0.10 -0.73
CA HIS A 134 0.24 0.20 -2.11
C HIS A 134 1.05 1.36 -2.66
N VAL A 135 1.54 1.20 -3.88
CA VAL A 135 2.20 2.26 -4.65
C VAL A 135 1.30 2.59 -5.85
N ILE A 136 0.59 3.70 -5.77
CA ILE A 136 -0.26 4.18 -6.85
C ILE A 136 0.49 5.27 -7.61
N VAL A 137 0.58 5.12 -8.92
CA VAL A 137 1.22 6.08 -9.82
C VAL A 137 0.21 6.60 -10.82
N ASP A 138 -0.13 7.88 -10.72
CA ASP A 138 -0.95 8.59 -11.70
C ASP A 138 -0.04 9.38 -12.64
N LEU A 139 -0.10 9.06 -13.92
CA LEU A 139 0.66 9.70 -14.98
C LEU A 139 -0.28 10.56 -15.83
N VAL A 140 0.12 11.78 -16.15
CA VAL A 140 -0.68 12.76 -16.90
C VAL A 140 0.14 13.33 -18.04
N ASP A 141 -0.44 13.42 -19.23
CA ASP A 141 0.13 14.09 -20.39
C ASP A 141 -0.23 15.60 -20.46
N ASN A 142 0.24 16.28 -21.48
CA ASN A 142 -0.01 17.72 -21.69
C ASN A 142 -1.48 18.03 -22.10
N GLU A 143 -2.21 17.06 -22.63
CA GLU A 143 -3.61 17.17 -23.05
C GLU A 143 -4.58 16.76 -21.96
N GLY A 144 -4.08 16.19 -20.84
CA GLY A 144 -4.83 15.77 -19.68
C GLY A 144 -5.35 14.34 -19.77
N ASN A 145 -4.81 13.50 -20.69
CA ASN A 145 -5.06 12.07 -20.62
C ASN A 145 -4.25 11.47 -19.46
N THR A 146 -4.79 10.41 -18.86
CA THR A 146 -4.22 9.84 -17.63
C THR A 146 -4.06 8.34 -17.74
N ALA A 147 -3.02 7.82 -17.09
CA ALA A 147 -2.85 6.40 -16.81
C ALA A 147 -2.54 6.21 -15.33
N THR A 148 -3.10 5.17 -14.73
CA THR A 148 -2.86 4.80 -13.33
C THR A 148 -2.23 3.41 -13.30
N PHE A 149 -1.17 3.28 -12.52
CA PHE A 149 -0.47 2.02 -12.26
C PHE A 149 -0.54 1.72 -10.77
N LEU A 150 -0.63 0.45 -10.44
CA LEU A 150 -0.64 -0.06 -9.07
C LEU A 150 0.44 -1.13 -8.94
N SER A 151 1.24 -1.05 -7.89
CA SER A 151 2.19 -2.08 -7.47
C SER A 151 2.19 -2.18 -5.96
N ASP A 152 2.68 -3.29 -5.42
CA ASP A 152 2.86 -3.48 -4.00
C ASP A 152 4.32 -3.23 -3.61
N LEU A 153 4.52 -2.51 -2.51
CA LEU A 153 5.80 -2.33 -1.85
C LEU A 153 5.79 -3.18 -0.58
N HIS A 154 6.61 -4.23 -0.58
CA HIS A 154 6.79 -5.10 0.57
C HIS A 154 7.95 -4.59 1.43
N ILE A 155 7.67 -4.20 2.67
CA ILE A 155 8.68 -3.71 3.61
C ILE A 155 9.03 -4.80 4.61
N GLU A 156 10.28 -5.27 4.53
CA GLU A 156 10.87 -6.12 5.58
C GLU A 156 11.28 -5.26 6.78
N ASN A 157 10.96 -5.72 7.98
CA ASN A 157 11.37 -5.07 9.22
C ASN A 157 11.94 -6.07 10.21
N SER A 158 13.27 -6.18 10.24
CA SER A 158 14.00 -7.03 11.18
C SER A 158 14.23 -6.40 12.56
N HIS A 159 13.81 -5.14 12.75
CA HIS A 159 13.91 -4.39 14.01
C HIS A 159 12.59 -4.37 14.78
N MET A 160 11.55 -5.04 14.29
CA MET A 160 10.25 -5.05 14.91
C MET A 160 10.02 -6.37 15.64
N PRO A 161 9.57 -6.34 16.91
CA PRO A 161 9.18 -7.54 17.62
C PRO A 161 8.14 -8.35 16.85
N GLU A 162 8.25 -9.66 16.86
CA GLU A 162 7.33 -10.57 16.19
C GLU A 162 6.71 -11.54 17.21
N PHE A 163 5.37 -11.63 17.21
CA PHE A 163 4.64 -12.62 17.99
C PHE A 163 4.41 -13.90 17.17
N SER A 164 4.61 -15.03 17.82
CA SER A 164 4.28 -16.34 17.29
C SER A 164 3.45 -17.10 18.30
N LEU A 165 2.14 -17.25 18.03
CA LEU A 165 1.27 -18.08 18.86
C LEU A 165 1.38 -19.54 18.45
N THR A 166 1.52 -20.41 19.45
CA THR A 166 1.62 -21.86 19.23
C THR A 166 0.35 -22.59 19.69
N SER A 167 -0.40 -22.00 20.65
CA SER A 167 -1.65 -22.57 21.15
C SER A 167 -2.50 -21.50 21.81
N VAL A 168 -3.80 -21.55 21.55
CA VAL A 168 -4.83 -20.76 22.24
C VAL A 168 -5.95 -21.71 22.64
N GLY A 169 -6.15 -21.91 23.95
CA GLY A 169 -7.14 -22.86 24.45
C GLY A 169 -6.86 -24.32 24.07
N GLY A 170 -5.63 -24.64 23.67
CA GLY A 170 -5.22 -25.96 23.20
C GLY A 170 -5.36 -26.18 21.68
N GLU A 171 -5.78 -25.17 20.93
CA GLU A 171 -5.85 -25.16 19.48
C GLU A 171 -4.68 -24.39 18.87
N ASP A 172 -4.22 -24.83 17.72
CA ASP A 172 -3.19 -24.13 16.95
C ASP A 172 -3.84 -23.01 16.10
N PRO A 173 -3.51 -21.73 16.32
CA PRO A 173 -4.09 -20.60 15.57
C PRO A 173 -3.92 -20.69 14.05
N ALA A 174 -2.87 -21.36 13.57
CA ALA A 174 -2.67 -21.57 12.14
C ALA A 174 -3.76 -22.42 11.47
N ASN A 175 -4.59 -23.09 12.25
CA ASN A 175 -5.70 -23.92 11.76
C ASN A 175 -7.08 -23.27 11.94
N TRP A 176 -7.14 -22.02 12.40
CA TRP A 176 -8.41 -21.32 12.54
C TRP A 176 -8.98 -20.98 11.15
N HIS A 177 -10.29 -21.16 11.06
CA HIS A 177 -11.09 -20.76 9.90
C HIS A 177 -12.12 -19.69 10.25
N ASP A 178 -12.39 -19.54 11.54
CA ASP A 178 -13.32 -18.58 12.12
C ASP A 178 -12.68 -18.03 13.41
N GLU A 179 -13.22 -16.93 13.92
CA GLU A 179 -12.85 -16.36 15.21
C GLU A 179 -13.04 -17.36 16.35
N PRO A 180 -12.09 -17.46 17.30
CA PRO A 180 -12.23 -18.38 18.43
C PRO A 180 -13.40 -17.98 19.34
N THR A 181 -14.15 -19.00 19.80
CA THR A 181 -15.24 -18.81 20.79
C THR A 181 -14.80 -19.31 22.15
N TRP A 182 -14.86 -18.45 23.17
CA TRP A 182 -14.51 -18.79 24.54
C TRP A 182 -15.75 -18.84 25.43
N SER A 183 -15.77 -19.77 26.39
CA SER A 183 -16.88 -19.86 27.35
C SER A 183 -16.71 -18.85 28.48
N ALA A 184 -17.78 -18.11 28.78
CA ALA A 184 -17.80 -17.12 29.86
C ALA A 184 -17.39 -17.72 31.23
N GLY A 185 -16.60 -16.97 31.98
CA GLY A 185 -16.13 -17.35 33.33
C GLY A 185 -15.11 -18.50 33.35
N THR A 186 -14.55 -18.91 32.22
CA THR A 186 -13.54 -19.97 32.16
C THR A 186 -12.12 -19.40 32.12
N GLU A 187 -11.14 -20.28 32.08
CA GLU A 187 -9.72 -19.95 31.88
C GLU A 187 -9.27 -20.52 30.53
N VAL A 188 -8.59 -19.68 29.72
CA VAL A 188 -7.99 -20.06 28.46
C VAL A 188 -6.49 -19.86 28.54
N VAL A 189 -5.72 -20.88 28.18
CA VAL A 189 -4.27 -20.78 28.14
C VAL A 189 -3.81 -20.33 26.76
N VAL A 190 -3.01 -19.27 26.70
CA VAL A 190 -2.38 -18.75 25.50
C VAL A 190 -0.88 -18.97 25.56
N GLU A 191 -0.32 -19.67 24.58
CA GLU A 191 1.09 -20.04 24.51
C GLU A 191 1.72 -19.51 23.23
N GLY A 192 2.96 -19.02 23.34
CA GLY A 192 3.65 -18.46 22.19
C GLY A 192 5.07 -17.99 22.53
N ALA A 193 5.62 -17.21 21.63
CA ALA A 193 6.89 -16.53 21.80
C ALA A 193 6.81 -15.11 21.23
N VAL A 194 7.70 -14.25 21.74
CA VAL A 194 8.00 -12.95 21.13
C VAL A 194 9.47 -12.97 20.79
N THR A 195 9.80 -12.66 19.56
CA THR A 195 11.19 -12.66 19.06
C THR A 195 11.52 -11.31 18.44
N ASP A 196 12.78 -10.92 18.57
CA ASP A 196 13.33 -9.72 17.98
C ASP A 196 14.85 -9.89 17.85
N GLY A 197 15.42 -9.38 16.73
CA GLY A 197 16.83 -9.55 16.40
C GLY A 197 17.78 -8.77 17.32
N ASP A 198 17.37 -7.64 17.86
CA ASP A 198 18.12 -6.76 18.75
C ASP A 198 17.52 -6.64 20.17
N GLY A 199 16.45 -7.39 20.43
CA GLY A 199 15.91 -7.64 21.76
C GLY A 199 14.60 -6.94 22.07
N ILE A 200 13.90 -7.41 23.11
CA ILE A 200 12.59 -6.94 23.51
C ILE A 200 12.69 -6.17 24.83
N ALA A 201 12.19 -4.94 24.87
CA ALA A 201 12.13 -4.12 26.08
C ALA A 201 10.95 -4.52 26.98
N SER A 202 9.78 -4.73 26.38
CA SER A 202 8.54 -5.12 27.08
C SER A 202 7.61 -5.84 26.11
N ALA A 203 6.78 -6.72 26.65
CA ALA A 203 5.65 -7.28 25.93
C ALA A 203 4.49 -7.47 26.88
N GLU A 204 3.29 -7.25 26.37
CA GLU A 204 2.02 -7.28 27.13
C GLU A 204 0.95 -7.97 26.31
N LEU A 205 0.08 -8.68 27.00
CA LEU A 205 -1.14 -9.29 26.45
C LEU A 205 -2.34 -8.62 27.11
N GLU A 206 -3.35 -8.28 26.33
CA GLU A 206 -4.57 -7.66 26.82
C GLU A 206 -5.82 -8.35 26.24
N LEU A 207 -6.90 -8.41 27.00
CA LEU A 207 -8.24 -8.72 26.51
C LEU A 207 -9.11 -7.47 26.68
N ILE A 208 -9.65 -6.97 25.59
CA ILE A 208 -10.38 -5.70 25.51
C ILE A 208 -11.83 -6.00 25.16
N ASP A 209 -12.76 -5.45 25.93
CA ASP A 209 -14.20 -5.46 25.60
C ASP A 209 -14.44 -4.43 24.48
N GLU A 210 -14.87 -4.87 23.31
CA GLU A 210 -15.04 -4.01 22.12
C GLU A 210 -16.19 -3.00 22.27
N ALA A 211 -17.23 -3.36 23.04
CA ALA A 211 -18.36 -2.46 23.22
C ALA A 211 -18.04 -1.25 24.13
N THR A 212 -17.08 -1.43 25.04
CA THR A 212 -16.71 -0.41 26.04
C THR A 212 -15.28 0.12 25.86
N GLU A 213 -14.49 -0.49 24.96
CA GLU A 213 -13.07 -0.19 24.74
C GLU A 213 -12.24 -0.27 26.03
N THR A 214 -12.59 -1.23 26.94
CA THR A 214 -11.91 -1.37 28.22
C THR A 214 -11.13 -2.67 28.31
N VAL A 215 -9.90 -2.58 28.82
CA VAL A 215 -9.11 -3.76 29.15
C VAL A 215 -9.75 -4.48 30.32
N VAL A 216 -10.14 -5.73 30.12
CA VAL A 216 -10.80 -6.59 31.14
C VAL A 216 -9.84 -7.62 31.75
N TRP A 217 -8.74 -7.91 31.07
CA TRP A 217 -7.64 -8.72 31.54
C TRP A 217 -6.34 -8.25 30.89
N SER A 218 -5.19 -8.33 31.61
CA SER A 218 -3.88 -8.09 31.05
C SER A 218 -2.79 -8.88 31.76
N ALA A 219 -1.67 -9.14 31.05
CA ALA A 219 -0.48 -9.74 31.57
C ALA A 219 0.79 -9.15 30.93
N GLU A 220 1.76 -8.74 31.78
CA GLU A 220 3.12 -8.40 31.30
C GLU A 220 3.92 -9.69 31.16
N LEU A 221 4.56 -9.89 30.01
CA LEU A 221 5.43 -11.03 29.76
C LEU A 221 6.81 -10.82 30.40
N VAL A 222 7.26 -11.79 31.18
CA VAL A 222 8.59 -11.79 31.82
C VAL A 222 9.57 -12.70 31.09
N VAL A 223 9.08 -13.58 30.24
CA VAL A 223 9.87 -14.49 29.40
C VAL A 223 9.32 -14.38 27.98
N PHE A 224 10.18 -14.02 27.03
CA PHE A 224 9.77 -13.74 25.66
C PHE A 224 9.92 -14.96 24.74
N GLU A 225 10.97 -15.78 24.94
CA GLU A 225 11.25 -16.92 24.04
C GLU A 225 10.21 -18.03 24.09
N ALA A 226 9.47 -18.11 25.20
CA ALA A 226 8.32 -18.99 25.33
C ALA A 226 7.46 -18.51 26.51
N PHE A 227 6.26 -18.04 26.23
CA PHE A 227 5.29 -17.68 27.26
C PHE A 227 4.14 -18.66 27.31
N SER A 228 3.49 -18.75 28.49
CA SER A 228 2.25 -19.50 28.69
C SER A 228 1.45 -18.75 29.74
N GLU A 229 0.46 -18.00 29.28
CA GLU A 229 -0.38 -17.14 30.14
C GLU A 229 -1.79 -17.68 30.21
N THR A 230 -2.42 -17.49 31.36
CA THR A 230 -3.81 -17.90 31.59
C THR A 230 -4.73 -16.69 31.57
N VAL A 231 -5.54 -16.60 30.55
CA VAL A 231 -6.57 -15.57 30.40
C VAL A 231 -7.79 -15.95 31.21
N THR A 232 -8.24 -15.08 32.11
CA THR A 232 -9.53 -15.22 32.77
C THR A 232 -10.60 -14.61 31.89
N VAL A 233 -11.45 -15.46 31.30
CA VAL A 233 -12.53 -15.02 30.40
C VAL A 233 -13.62 -14.32 31.22
N PRO A 234 -14.10 -13.14 30.80
CA PRO A 234 -15.18 -12.44 31.47
C PRO A 234 -16.47 -13.27 31.60
N ASP A 235 -17.27 -12.99 32.62
CA ASP A 235 -18.62 -13.60 32.78
C ASP A 235 -19.65 -13.04 31.79
N ALA A 236 -19.36 -11.89 31.16
CA ALA A 236 -20.25 -11.25 30.22
C ALA A 236 -20.00 -11.80 28.80
N ALA A 237 -21.09 -12.26 28.17
CA ALA A 237 -21.05 -12.62 26.75
C ALA A 237 -20.91 -11.35 25.88
N GLY A 238 -20.18 -11.45 24.80
CA GLY A 238 -19.93 -10.33 23.87
C GLY A 238 -18.72 -10.54 23.00
N GLU A 239 -18.38 -9.50 22.25
CA GLU A 239 -17.22 -9.44 21.35
C GLU A 239 -16.05 -8.79 22.10
N TYR A 240 -14.90 -9.44 22.02
CA TYR A 240 -13.66 -9.02 22.66
C TYR A 240 -12.52 -9.04 21.64
N HIS A 241 -11.52 -8.21 21.86
CA HIS A 241 -10.26 -8.24 21.11
C HIS A 241 -9.13 -8.71 22.04
N PHE A 242 -8.44 -9.78 21.65
CA PHE A 242 -7.20 -10.19 22.32
C PHE A 242 -6.03 -9.52 21.61
N GLU A 243 -5.36 -8.62 22.32
CA GLU A 243 -4.28 -7.79 21.80
C GLU A 243 -2.95 -8.18 22.41
N MET A 244 -1.90 -8.17 21.60
CA MET A 244 -0.51 -8.44 21.97
C MET A 244 0.35 -7.26 21.55
N LYS A 245 1.05 -6.66 22.50
CA LYS A 245 1.95 -5.52 22.30
C LYS A 245 3.36 -5.88 22.69
N ALA A 246 4.35 -5.50 21.87
CA ALA A 246 5.76 -5.60 22.22
C ALA A 246 6.53 -4.36 21.75
N THR A 247 7.57 -4.01 22.51
CA THR A 247 8.43 -2.86 22.23
C THR A 247 9.87 -3.33 22.11
N ASP A 248 10.55 -2.86 21.07
CA ASP A 248 11.96 -3.12 20.80
C ASP A 248 12.87 -2.56 21.89
N ALA A 249 13.95 -3.28 22.22
CA ALA A 249 14.89 -2.87 23.28
C ALA A 249 15.88 -1.80 22.83
N SER A 250 16.19 -1.73 21.53
CA SER A 250 17.14 -0.76 20.97
C SER A 250 16.47 0.57 20.64
N ASN A 251 15.16 0.55 20.29
CA ASN A 251 14.40 1.73 19.92
C ASN A 251 12.94 1.64 20.40
N ALA A 252 12.63 2.33 21.50
CA ALA A 252 11.29 2.37 22.08
C ALA A 252 10.19 2.99 21.18
N ALA A 253 10.55 3.58 20.05
CA ALA A 253 9.58 4.03 19.03
C ALA A 253 9.15 2.88 18.10
N VAL A 254 9.88 1.78 18.09
CA VAL A 254 9.54 0.57 17.34
C VAL A 254 8.73 -0.34 18.26
N SER A 255 7.48 -0.52 17.95
CA SER A 255 6.57 -1.40 18.68
C SER A 255 5.67 -2.15 17.70
N MET A 256 5.35 -3.36 18.05
CA MET A 256 4.36 -4.19 17.37
C MET A 256 3.10 -4.29 18.18
N GLU A 257 1.97 -4.20 17.51
CA GLU A 257 0.66 -4.53 18.03
C GLU A 257 -0.02 -5.49 17.05
N THR A 258 -0.55 -6.58 17.56
CA THR A 258 -1.26 -7.61 16.79
C THR A 258 -2.30 -8.26 17.68
N GLY A 259 -3.27 -8.92 17.11
CA GLY A 259 -4.33 -9.55 17.90
C GLY A 259 -5.32 -10.35 17.06
N PHE A 260 -6.41 -10.75 17.70
CA PHE A 260 -7.52 -11.44 17.08
C PHE A 260 -8.82 -11.19 17.86
N HIS A 261 -9.94 -11.26 17.16
CA HIS A 261 -11.26 -11.16 17.77
C HIS A 261 -11.65 -12.47 18.48
N VAL A 262 -12.45 -12.35 19.54
CA VAL A 262 -12.92 -13.46 20.36
C VAL A 262 -14.41 -13.27 20.67
N GLU A 263 -15.25 -14.25 20.37
CA GLU A 263 -16.61 -14.29 20.84
C GLU A 263 -16.67 -14.99 22.21
N VAL A 264 -17.30 -14.35 23.22
CA VAL A 264 -17.54 -14.95 24.54
C VAL A 264 -19.01 -15.30 24.69
N GLU A 265 -19.32 -16.60 24.95
CA GLU A 265 -20.66 -17.17 25.09
C GLU A 265 -20.96 -17.67 26.51
#